data_64e106b6e5625b454b4fe9f392d00265
#
_entry.id   64e106b6e5625b454b4fe9f392d00265
#
_cell.length_a   1.000
_cell.length_b   1.000
_cell.length_c   1.000
_cell.angle_alpha   90.00
_cell.angle_beta   90.00
_cell.angle_gamma   90.00
#
_symmetry.space_group_name_H-M   'P 1'
#
loop_
_entity.id
_entity.type
_entity.pdbx_description
1 polymer ?
#
loop_
_entity_poly.entity_id
_entity_poly.type
_entity_poly.pdbx_seq_one_letter_code
_entity_poly.pdbx_strand_id
1 'polypeptide(L)'
;SMSRVPMGSSRMGKNTTGPRFDARFAPGLVGQGVSADLVAAQWGLSRAELDAYAVRSHQRAHAAQSSGAFVREIVGIDTPAGRATADETIRAGTTVEKLAGLKAVFESEELSARFPQIQWATTAGNASQMTDGASAMLIMSEQRAQQLGLRPRARFVAFDVVGDDPLYMLTAPIPATQRALAKARMKLDDIHHYEINEAFASVPMAWQKELKAD
;
A
#
# COMPACT_ATOMS: atom_id res chain seq x y z
N SER A 1 -3.50 15.25 7.40
CA SER A 1 -4.92 14.98 7.20
C SER A 1 -5.31 15.33 5.78
N MET A 2 -5.76 14.36 5.03
CA MET A 2 -6.12 14.49 3.60
C MET A 2 -7.37 15.35 3.41
N SER A 3 -8.26 15.37 4.39
CA SER A 3 -9.46 16.23 4.37
C SER A 3 -9.14 17.72 4.48
N ARG A 4 -8.02 18.07 5.11
CA ARG A 4 -7.60 19.46 5.33
C ARG A 4 -6.58 19.96 4.29
N VAL A 5 -5.68 19.08 3.86
CA VAL A 5 -4.61 19.41 2.91
C VAL A 5 -4.68 18.39 1.77
N PRO A 6 -5.39 18.70 0.70
CA PRO A 6 -5.53 17.78 -0.44
C PRO A 6 -4.18 17.34 -0.99
N MET A 7 -4.12 16.10 -1.49
CA MET A 7 -2.91 15.53 -2.08
C MET A 7 -2.39 16.43 -3.21
N GLY A 8 -1.09 16.74 -3.16
CA GLY A 8 -0.44 17.60 -4.16
C GLY A 8 -0.56 19.11 -3.93
N SER A 9 -1.42 19.56 -3.01
CA SER A 9 -1.59 21.01 -2.75
C SER A 9 -0.32 21.67 -2.21
N SER A 10 0.55 20.93 -1.54
CA SER A 10 1.85 21.42 -1.06
C SER A 10 2.80 21.84 -2.18
N ARG A 11 2.57 21.39 -3.41
CA ARG A 11 3.32 21.84 -4.58
C ARG A 11 3.02 23.30 -4.96
N MET A 12 1.92 23.86 -4.48
CA MET A 12 1.49 25.24 -4.76
C MET A 12 1.48 25.58 -6.27
N GLY A 13 1.10 24.60 -7.11
CA GLY A 13 1.09 24.75 -8.58
C GLY A 13 2.46 24.81 -9.25
N LYS A 14 3.56 24.60 -8.49
CA LYS A 14 4.92 24.67 -9.05
C LYS A 14 5.38 23.32 -9.57
N ASN A 15 6.21 23.33 -10.61
CA ASN A 15 7.01 22.18 -11.00
C ASN A 15 8.06 21.94 -9.91
N THR A 16 8.08 20.72 -9.34
CA THR A 16 9.01 20.30 -8.29
C THR A 16 10.25 19.60 -8.85
N THR A 17 10.32 19.41 -10.15
CA THR A 17 11.47 18.83 -10.87
C THR A 17 12.25 19.91 -11.58
N GLY A 18 13.50 19.65 -11.88
CA GLY A 18 14.36 20.58 -12.61
C GLY A 18 14.85 19.98 -13.93
N PRO A 19 15.50 20.79 -14.80
CA PRO A 19 15.89 20.36 -16.15
C PRO A 19 16.75 19.07 -16.17
N ARG A 20 17.59 18.85 -15.16
CA ARG A 20 18.40 17.63 -15.07
C ARG A 20 17.57 16.40 -14.80
N PHE A 21 16.53 16.52 -13.95
CA PHE A 21 15.59 15.45 -13.70
C PHE A 21 14.78 15.14 -14.95
N ASP A 22 14.24 16.17 -15.60
CA ASP A 22 13.41 16.03 -16.79
C ASP A 22 14.20 15.39 -17.95
N ALA A 23 15.47 15.78 -18.14
CA ALA A 23 16.34 15.16 -19.12
C ALA A 23 16.67 13.69 -18.81
N ARG A 24 16.91 13.37 -17.53
CA ARG A 24 17.24 12.00 -17.09
C ARG A 24 16.08 11.03 -17.29
N PHE A 25 14.86 11.48 -17.06
CA PHE A 25 13.66 10.65 -17.07
C PHE A 25 12.73 10.95 -18.24
N ALA A 26 13.28 11.47 -19.34
CA ALA A 26 12.47 11.68 -20.54
C ALA A 26 11.84 10.37 -21.05
N PRO A 27 10.61 10.37 -21.55
CA PRO A 27 9.68 11.50 -21.71
C PRO A 27 8.92 11.89 -20.43
N GLY A 28 9.35 11.50 -19.28
CA GLY A 28 8.78 11.79 -17.96
C GLY A 28 8.38 10.54 -17.19
N LEU A 29 8.35 10.66 -15.86
CA LEU A 29 7.77 9.65 -14.99
C LEU A 29 6.26 9.77 -14.96
N VAL A 30 5.59 8.75 -14.44
CA VAL A 30 4.12 8.69 -14.36
C VAL A 30 3.64 8.76 -12.91
N GLY A 31 2.35 8.94 -12.70
CA GLY A 31 1.75 8.85 -11.37
C GLY A 31 1.63 7.41 -10.87
N GLN A 32 1.49 7.24 -9.56
CA GLN A 32 1.45 5.92 -8.89
C GLN A 32 0.41 4.97 -9.49
N GLY A 33 -0.74 5.46 -9.92
CA GLY A 33 -1.78 4.60 -10.49
C GLY A 33 -1.37 3.98 -11.82
N VAL A 34 -0.69 4.75 -12.68
CA VAL A 34 -0.12 4.22 -13.93
C VAL A 34 0.99 3.20 -13.62
N SER A 35 1.84 3.49 -12.62
CA SER A 35 2.84 2.53 -12.14
C SER A 35 2.20 1.24 -11.62
N ALA A 36 1.04 1.32 -10.95
CA ALA A 36 0.30 0.14 -10.48
C ALA A 36 -0.21 -0.73 -11.66
N ASP A 37 -0.67 -0.10 -12.74
CA ASP A 37 -1.06 -0.81 -13.96
C ASP A 37 0.16 -1.38 -14.71
N LEU A 38 1.31 -0.70 -14.70
CA LEU A 38 2.58 -1.25 -15.21
C LEU A 38 3.02 -2.48 -14.41
N VAL A 39 2.90 -2.42 -13.08
CA VAL A 39 3.17 -3.58 -12.21
C VAL A 39 2.20 -4.72 -12.53
N ALA A 40 0.90 -4.45 -12.66
CA ALA A 40 -0.07 -5.48 -13.04
C ALA A 40 0.30 -6.13 -14.39
N ALA A 41 0.68 -5.35 -15.40
CA ALA A 41 1.11 -5.85 -16.70
C ALA A 41 2.38 -6.70 -16.61
N GLN A 42 3.40 -6.24 -15.87
CA GLN A 42 4.69 -6.92 -15.72
C GLN A 42 4.54 -8.31 -15.09
N TRP A 43 3.67 -8.44 -14.08
CA TRP A 43 3.42 -9.71 -13.40
C TRP A 43 2.21 -10.47 -13.95
N GLY A 44 1.59 -10.03 -15.03
CA GLY A 44 0.46 -10.68 -15.68
C GLY A 44 -0.73 -10.84 -14.72
N LEU A 45 -1.08 -9.77 -14.00
CA LEU A 45 -2.21 -9.73 -13.07
C LEU A 45 -3.42 -9.17 -13.78
N SER A 46 -4.48 -9.96 -13.86
CA SER A 46 -5.73 -9.56 -14.48
C SER A 46 -6.58 -8.66 -13.58
N ARG A 47 -7.48 -7.88 -14.18
CA ARG A 47 -8.48 -7.10 -13.46
C ARG A 47 -9.27 -7.94 -12.45
N ALA A 48 -9.69 -9.14 -12.85
CA ALA A 48 -10.47 -10.03 -12.00
C ALA A 48 -9.68 -10.48 -10.75
N GLU A 49 -8.39 -10.76 -10.90
CA GLU A 49 -7.52 -11.10 -9.77
C GLU A 49 -7.33 -9.93 -8.81
N LEU A 50 -7.13 -8.70 -9.33
CA LEU A 50 -7.03 -7.49 -8.53
C LEU A 50 -8.31 -7.21 -7.74
N ASP A 51 -9.45 -7.34 -8.38
CA ASP A 51 -10.76 -7.16 -7.74
C ASP A 51 -11.02 -8.23 -6.67
N ALA A 52 -10.70 -9.50 -6.95
CA ALA A 52 -10.81 -10.59 -5.98
C ALA A 52 -9.91 -10.38 -4.75
N TYR A 53 -8.70 -9.85 -4.97
CA TYR A 53 -7.81 -9.48 -3.87
C TYR A 53 -8.45 -8.40 -2.99
N ALA A 54 -8.97 -7.33 -3.57
CA ALA A 54 -9.60 -6.23 -2.84
C ALA A 54 -10.83 -6.68 -2.04
N VAL A 55 -11.68 -7.53 -2.63
CA VAL A 55 -12.83 -8.15 -1.93
C VAL A 55 -12.35 -8.94 -0.71
N ARG A 56 -11.33 -9.78 -0.87
CA ARG A 56 -10.77 -10.58 0.22
C ARG A 56 -10.19 -9.70 1.34
N SER A 57 -9.50 -8.60 0.99
CA SER A 57 -8.96 -7.65 1.96
C SER A 57 -10.08 -7.05 2.81
N HIS A 58 -11.15 -6.53 2.18
CA HIS A 58 -12.30 -6.00 2.91
C HIS A 58 -13.01 -7.05 3.78
N GLN A 59 -13.16 -8.28 3.29
CA GLN A 59 -13.78 -9.37 4.06
C GLN A 59 -12.97 -9.72 5.31
N ARG A 60 -11.64 -9.81 5.18
CA ARG A 60 -10.74 -10.08 6.31
C ARG A 60 -10.77 -8.94 7.34
N ALA A 61 -10.69 -7.70 6.89
CA ALA A 61 -10.77 -6.53 7.74
C ALA A 61 -12.12 -6.45 8.48
N HIS A 62 -13.23 -6.73 7.78
CA HIS A 62 -14.56 -6.78 8.40
C HIS A 62 -14.68 -7.89 9.44
N ALA A 63 -14.18 -9.08 9.16
CA ALA A 63 -14.18 -10.20 10.11
C ALA A 63 -13.37 -9.84 11.37
N ALA A 64 -12.19 -9.24 11.21
CA ALA A 64 -11.35 -8.81 12.33
C ALA A 64 -12.04 -7.71 13.16
N GLN A 65 -12.66 -6.73 12.50
CA GLN A 65 -13.42 -5.67 13.18
C GLN A 65 -14.60 -6.25 13.97
N SER A 66 -15.38 -7.13 13.34
CA SER A 66 -16.58 -7.75 13.94
C SER A 66 -16.25 -8.69 15.10
N SER A 67 -15.08 -9.34 15.09
CA SER A 67 -14.60 -10.17 16.20
C SER A 67 -14.00 -9.38 17.36
N GLY A 68 -13.89 -8.05 17.23
CA GLY A 68 -13.28 -7.18 18.23
C GLY A 68 -11.76 -7.23 18.28
N ALA A 69 -11.09 -7.74 17.24
CA ALA A 69 -9.63 -7.84 17.20
C ALA A 69 -8.93 -6.49 17.38
N PHE A 70 -9.55 -5.40 16.93
CA PHE A 70 -8.98 -4.05 16.98
C PHE A 70 -9.32 -3.25 18.24
N VAL A 71 -10.16 -3.75 19.15
CA VAL A 71 -10.66 -2.99 20.32
C VAL A 71 -9.53 -2.45 21.20
N ARG A 72 -8.42 -3.17 21.32
CA ARG A 72 -7.26 -2.75 22.11
C ARG A 72 -6.27 -1.86 21.37
N GLU A 73 -6.47 -1.64 20.08
CA GLU A 73 -5.57 -0.90 19.20
C GLU A 73 -6.16 0.44 18.77
N ILE A 74 -7.48 0.51 18.62
CA ILE A 74 -8.17 1.74 18.20
C ILE A 74 -8.43 2.63 19.42
N VAL A 75 -7.88 3.83 19.37
CA VAL A 75 -8.16 4.89 20.33
C VAL A 75 -9.38 5.68 19.84
N GLY A 76 -10.48 5.60 20.58
CA GLY A 76 -11.69 6.33 20.23
C GLY A 76 -11.50 7.85 20.28
N ILE A 77 -11.99 8.55 19.26
CA ILE A 77 -11.87 10.02 19.11
C ILE A 77 -13.26 10.64 19.15
N ASP A 78 -13.42 11.70 19.95
CA ASP A 78 -14.66 12.46 20.00
C ASP A 78 -14.73 13.40 18.79
N THR A 79 -15.83 13.31 18.05
CA THR A 79 -16.11 14.13 16.86
C THR A 79 -17.45 14.85 17.02
N PRO A 80 -17.74 15.88 16.22
CA PRO A 80 -19.06 16.53 16.24
C PRO A 80 -20.22 15.57 15.95
N ALA A 81 -19.97 14.46 15.24
CA ALA A 81 -20.97 13.43 14.91
C ALA A 81 -21.06 12.31 15.96
N GLY A 82 -20.27 12.37 17.04
CA GLY A 82 -20.18 11.36 18.07
C GLY A 82 -18.79 10.76 18.19
N ARG A 83 -18.63 9.78 19.07
CA ARG A 83 -17.34 9.13 19.30
C ARG A 83 -17.05 8.09 18.22
N ALA A 84 -16.00 8.31 17.41
CA ALA A 84 -15.50 7.36 16.44
C ALA A 84 -14.63 6.30 17.14
N THR A 85 -15.01 5.03 17.05
CA THR A 85 -14.34 3.88 17.71
C THR A 85 -14.00 2.76 16.77
N ALA A 86 -14.24 2.92 15.48
CA ALA A 86 -14.02 1.90 14.47
C ALA A 86 -13.45 2.52 13.18
N ASP A 87 -12.80 1.70 12.37
CA ASP A 87 -12.41 2.08 11.02
C ASP A 87 -13.65 2.15 10.12
N GLU A 88 -13.94 3.34 9.58
CA GLU A 88 -15.10 3.62 8.72
C GLU A 88 -14.85 3.24 7.25
N THR A 89 -13.63 2.86 6.89
CA THR A 89 -13.23 2.61 5.50
C THR A 89 -13.45 1.17 5.06
N ILE A 90 -13.73 0.27 5.98
CA ILE A 90 -14.01 -1.15 5.69
C ILE A 90 -15.37 -1.29 5.03
N ARG A 91 -15.40 -1.84 3.82
CA ARG A 91 -16.60 -2.00 3.00
C ARG A 91 -17.04 -3.47 2.93
N ALA A 92 -17.74 -3.95 3.95
CA ALA A 92 -18.21 -5.33 4.07
C ALA A 92 -19.06 -5.83 2.88
N GLY A 93 -19.76 -4.91 2.22
CA GLY A 93 -20.61 -5.24 1.06
C GLY A 93 -19.90 -5.23 -0.29
N THR A 94 -18.55 -5.22 -0.32
CA THR A 94 -17.76 -5.29 -1.55
C THR A 94 -17.84 -6.69 -2.15
N THR A 95 -18.17 -6.79 -3.46
CA THR A 95 -18.18 -8.04 -4.22
C THR A 95 -17.46 -7.87 -5.55
N VAL A 96 -17.00 -8.96 -6.14
CA VAL A 96 -16.32 -8.93 -7.44
C VAL A 96 -17.22 -8.33 -8.54
N GLU A 97 -18.51 -8.64 -8.52
CA GLU A 97 -19.47 -8.13 -9.49
C GLU A 97 -19.62 -6.60 -9.41
N LYS A 98 -19.65 -6.06 -8.19
CA LYS A 98 -19.68 -4.60 -7.98
C LYS A 98 -18.40 -3.94 -8.46
N LEU A 99 -17.26 -4.54 -8.20
CA LEU A 99 -15.96 -3.99 -8.62
C LEU A 99 -15.77 -4.10 -10.13
N ALA A 100 -16.23 -5.17 -10.77
CA ALA A 100 -16.14 -5.36 -12.22
C ALA A 100 -16.82 -4.23 -13.02
N GLY A 101 -17.86 -3.61 -12.45
CA GLY A 101 -18.53 -2.46 -13.05
C GLY A 101 -17.78 -1.13 -12.96
N LEU A 102 -16.69 -1.05 -12.22
CA LEU A 102 -15.91 0.18 -12.06
C LEU A 102 -15.01 0.43 -13.28
N LYS A 103 -14.91 1.69 -13.68
CA LYS A 103 -13.99 2.10 -14.77
C LYS A 103 -12.55 2.16 -14.29
N ALA A 104 -11.61 1.89 -15.18
CA ALA A 104 -10.20 2.20 -14.98
C ALA A 104 -10.02 3.71 -14.73
N VAL A 105 -9.18 4.05 -13.75
CA VAL A 105 -9.06 5.46 -13.29
C VAL A 105 -7.96 6.20 -14.03
N PHE A 106 -6.92 5.51 -14.50
CA PHE A 106 -5.69 6.13 -14.98
C PHE A 106 -5.51 6.01 -16.50
N GLU A 107 -6.45 5.40 -17.19
CA GLU A 107 -6.43 5.25 -18.64
C GLU A 107 -6.61 6.60 -19.33
N SER A 108 -5.76 6.88 -20.34
CA SER A 108 -5.91 7.96 -21.30
C SER A 108 -5.34 7.54 -22.65
N GLU A 109 -5.76 8.21 -23.72
CA GLU A 109 -5.26 7.94 -25.08
C GLU A 109 -3.74 8.07 -25.16
N GLU A 110 -3.18 9.14 -24.57
CA GLU A 110 -1.73 9.39 -24.50
C GLU A 110 -0.99 8.25 -23.78
N LEU A 111 -1.48 7.84 -22.62
CA LEU A 111 -0.85 6.79 -21.83
C LEU A 111 -1.01 5.41 -22.45
N SER A 112 -2.14 5.13 -23.10
CA SER A 112 -2.36 3.89 -23.84
C SER A 112 -1.43 3.80 -25.06
N ALA A 113 -1.18 4.90 -25.75
CA ALA A 113 -0.21 4.95 -26.84
C ALA A 113 1.24 4.76 -26.33
N ARG A 114 1.56 5.34 -25.16
CA ARG A 114 2.89 5.23 -24.54
C ARG A 114 3.17 3.85 -23.97
N PHE A 115 2.15 3.18 -23.43
CA PHE A 115 2.26 1.90 -22.72
C PHE A 115 1.28 0.86 -23.27
N PRO A 116 1.46 0.41 -24.51
CA PRO A 116 0.52 -0.52 -25.15
C PRO A 116 0.43 -1.89 -24.47
N GLN A 117 1.36 -2.21 -23.58
CA GLN A 117 1.34 -3.45 -22.79
C GLN A 117 0.36 -3.40 -21.62
N ILE A 118 -0.13 -2.22 -21.21
CA ILE A 118 -1.05 -2.08 -20.07
C ILE A 118 -2.46 -2.52 -20.47
N GLN A 119 -3.02 -3.42 -19.68
CA GLN A 119 -4.46 -3.69 -19.64
C GLN A 119 -5.03 -2.92 -18.45
N TRP A 120 -5.49 -1.69 -18.67
CA TRP A 120 -5.94 -0.78 -17.63
C TRP A 120 -6.92 -1.44 -16.64
N ALA A 121 -6.44 -1.78 -15.47
CA ALA A 121 -7.12 -2.62 -14.50
C ALA A 121 -7.29 -1.96 -13.13
N THR A 122 -6.54 -0.88 -12.86
CA THR A 122 -6.61 -0.16 -11.58
C THR A 122 -7.87 0.71 -11.52
N THR A 123 -8.67 0.49 -10.48
CA THR A 123 -9.93 1.21 -10.23
C THR A 123 -9.97 1.74 -8.80
N ALA A 124 -10.95 2.56 -8.50
CA ALA A 124 -11.21 2.99 -7.11
C ALA A 124 -11.55 1.84 -6.16
N GLY A 125 -11.88 0.65 -6.68
CA GLY A 125 -12.24 -0.53 -5.87
C GLY A 125 -11.06 -1.43 -5.52
N ASN A 126 -9.94 -1.35 -6.27
CA ASN A 126 -8.73 -2.14 -6.03
C ASN A 126 -7.49 -1.28 -5.76
N ALA A 127 -7.72 -0.02 -5.41
CA ALA A 127 -6.74 0.94 -4.91
C ALA A 127 -7.08 1.35 -3.48
N SER A 128 -6.10 1.77 -2.69
CA SER A 128 -6.34 2.32 -1.36
C SER A 128 -7.16 3.60 -1.43
N GLN A 129 -8.06 3.78 -0.47
CA GLN A 129 -8.81 5.02 -0.32
C GLN A 129 -7.95 6.13 0.31
N MET A 130 -8.34 7.39 0.07
CA MET A 130 -7.81 8.52 0.80
C MET A 130 -8.53 8.61 2.15
N THR A 131 -7.78 8.50 3.23
CA THR A 131 -8.33 8.43 4.59
C THR A 131 -7.54 9.33 5.53
N ASP A 132 -8.23 10.00 6.45
CA ASP A 132 -7.58 10.62 7.59
C ASP A 132 -7.35 9.56 8.66
N GLY A 133 -6.15 9.55 9.20
CA GLY A 133 -5.77 8.60 10.23
C GLY A 133 -4.44 8.98 10.89
N ALA A 134 -4.21 8.43 12.07
CA ALA A 134 -2.94 8.55 12.77
C ALA A 134 -2.67 7.27 13.56
N SER A 135 -1.39 6.94 13.70
CA SER A 135 -0.95 5.86 14.57
C SER A 135 0.22 6.30 15.43
N ALA A 136 0.40 5.68 16.58
CA ALA A 136 1.53 5.91 17.46
C ALA A 136 2.10 4.60 17.96
N MET A 137 3.43 4.48 17.93
CA MET A 137 4.16 3.34 18.46
C MET A 137 5.30 3.83 19.36
N LEU A 138 5.43 3.22 20.52
CA LEU A 138 6.54 3.50 21.44
C LEU A 138 7.73 2.60 21.10
N ILE A 139 8.82 3.20 20.66
CA ILE A 139 10.06 2.51 20.28
C ILE A 139 11.17 2.95 21.21
N MET A 140 11.91 2.00 21.77
CA MET A 140 13.05 2.28 22.64
C MET A 140 14.03 1.11 22.65
N SER A 141 15.20 1.29 23.27
CA SER A 141 16.13 0.19 23.52
C SER A 141 15.57 -0.78 24.55
N GLU A 142 15.98 -2.05 24.48
CA GLU A 142 15.62 -3.07 25.46
C GLU A 142 16.00 -2.65 26.88
N GLN A 143 17.18 -2.09 27.07
CA GLN A 143 17.64 -1.58 28.36
C GLN A 143 16.69 -0.49 28.91
N ARG A 144 16.22 0.42 28.05
CA ARG A 144 15.28 1.46 28.49
C ARG A 144 13.92 0.88 28.85
N ALA A 145 13.43 -0.11 28.11
CA ALA A 145 12.18 -0.80 28.46
C ALA A 145 12.28 -1.46 29.84
N GLN A 146 13.39 -2.14 30.14
CA GLN A 146 13.64 -2.76 31.45
C GLN A 146 13.67 -1.72 32.58
N GLN A 147 14.40 -0.60 32.39
CA GLN A 147 14.44 0.50 33.38
C GLN A 147 13.06 1.09 33.71
N LEU A 148 12.18 1.12 32.70
CA LEU A 148 10.81 1.64 32.87
C LEU A 148 9.79 0.57 33.31
N GLY A 149 10.21 -0.69 33.49
CA GLY A 149 9.30 -1.79 33.80
C GLY A 149 8.31 -2.13 32.69
N LEU A 150 8.62 -1.75 31.45
CA LEU A 150 7.76 -1.99 30.29
C LEU A 150 8.05 -3.36 29.67
N ARG A 151 6.98 -4.07 29.32
CA ARG A 151 7.09 -5.35 28.59
C ARG A 151 7.12 -5.08 27.08
N PRO A 152 8.24 -5.35 26.37
CA PRO A 152 8.29 -5.25 24.92
C PRO A 152 7.28 -6.17 24.24
N ARG A 153 6.60 -5.69 23.20
CA ARG A 153 5.68 -6.50 22.38
C ARG A 153 6.42 -7.24 21.26
N ALA A 154 7.45 -6.59 20.71
CA ALA A 154 8.26 -7.13 19.63
C ALA A 154 9.66 -6.49 19.65
N ARG A 155 10.58 -7.05 18.89
CA ARG A 155 11.91 -6.52 18.63
C ARG A 155 12.15 -6.43 17.14
N PHE A 156 12.72 -5.32 16.68
CA PHE A 156 13.25 -5.23 15.31
C PHE A 156 14.45 -6.17 15.16
N VAL A 157 14.41 -7.05 14.18
CA VAL A 157 15.51 -7.97 13.87
C VAL A 157 16.41 -7.39 12.80
N ALA A 158 15.81 -6.88 11.73
CA ALA A 158 16.49 -6.22 10.63
C ALA A 158 15.56 -5.21 9.95
N PHE A 159 16.14 -4.26 9.24
CA PHE A 159 15.42 -3.34 8.36
C PHE A 159 16.32 -2.94 7.19
N ASP A 160 15.69 -2.53 6.11
CA ASP A 160 16.35 -2.06 4.91
C ASP A 160 15.61 -0.85 4.31
N VAL A 161 16.35 -0.07 3.54
CA VAL A 161 15.83 1.02 2.74
C VAL A 161 16.45 0.90 1.35
N VAL A 162 15.62 0.85 0.32
CA VAL A 162 16.06 0.69 -1.06
C VAL A 162 15.17 1.50 -2.01
N GLY A 163 15.77 2.05 -3.04
CA GLY A 163 15.07 2.53 -4.22
C GLY A 163 15.09 1.46 -5.32
N ASP A 164 14.11 1.51 -6.20
CA ASP A 164 14.01 0.64 -7.38
C ASP A 164 13.70 1.49 -8.62
N ASP A 165 13.30 0.87 -9.72
CA ASP A 165 12.96 1.56 -10.96
C ASP A 165 11.93 2.67 -10.71
N PRO A 166 12.24 3.94 -11.03
CA PRO A 166 11.37 5.06 -10.72
C PRO A 166 10.09 5.12 -11.58
N LEU A 167 10.03 4.41 -12.72
CA LEU A 167 8.82 4.29 -13.52
C LEU A 167 7.83 3.31 -12.87
N TYR A 168 8.32 2.17 -12.41
CA TYR A 168 7.52 1.18 -11.66
C TYR A 168 7.24 1.63 -10.23
N MET A 169 8.14 2.36 -9.60
CA MET A 169 8.17 2.95 -8.24
C MET A 169 7.60 2.09 -7.08
N LEU A 170 6.72 1.14 -7.36
CA LEU A 170 6.00 0.33 -6.38
C LEU A 170 6.64 -1.05 -6.17
N THR A 171 7.75 -1.35 -6.84
CA THR A 171 8.44 -2.66 -6.80
C THR A 171 9.50 -2.76 -5.70
N ALA A 172 9.92 -1.66 -5.12
CA ALA A 172 10.97 -1.62 -4.08
C ALA A 172 10.74 -2.54 -2.87
N PRO A 173 9.51 -2.88 -2.43
CA PRO A 173 9.28 -3.88 -1.40
C PRO A 173 9.90 -5.25 -1.71
N ILE A 174 10.04 -5.63 -2.98
CA ILE A 174 10.63 -6.91 -3.40
C ILE A 174 12.11 -6.98 -3.00
N PRO A 175 13.01 -6.14 -3.55
CA PRO A 175 14.42 -6.15 -3.15
C PRO A 175 14.63 -5.77 -1.68
N ALA A 176 13.77 -4.93 -1.09
CA ALA A 176 13.86 -4.61 0.34
C ALA A 176 13.65 -5.85 1.22
N THR A 177 12.65 -6.68 0.90
CA THR A 177 12.39 -7.94 1.60
C THR A 177 13.59 -8.89 1.50
N GLN A 178 14.11 -9.11 0.30
CA GLN A 178 15.26 -9.98 0.08
C GLN A 178 16.49 -9.52 0.88
N ARG A 179 16.76 -8.21 0.88
CA ARG A 179 17.89 -7.63 1.62
C ARG A 179 17.69 -7.69 3.13
N ALA A 180 16.48 -7.43 3.63
CA ALA A 180 16.16 -7.52 5.05
C ALA A 180 16.29 -8.96 5.57
N LEU A 181 15.79 -9.95 4.82
CA LEU A 181 15.94 -11.36 5.14
C LEU A 181 17.41 -11.79 5.17
N ALA A 182 18.21 -11.37 4.17
CA ALA A 182 19.63 -11.65 4.14
C ALA A 182 20.37 -11.07 5.37
N LYS A 183 20.05 -9.81 5.76
CA LYS A 183 20.58 -9.19 6.98
C LYS A 183 20.17 -9.93 8.24
N ALA A 184 18.95 -10.41 8.30
CA ALA A 184 18.43 -11.20 9.41
C ALA A 184 18.97 -12.63 9.44
N ARG A 185 19.61 -13.10 8.36
CA ARG A 185 19.98 -14.53 8.12
C ARG A 185 18.76 -15.44 8.19
N MET A 186 17.65 -15.00 7.65
CA MET A 186 16.37 -15.69 7.59
C MET A 186 15.98 -15.98 6.14
N LYS A 187 15.15 -16.99 5.97
CA LYS A 187 14.47 -17.30 4.70
C LYS A 187 13.04 -16.80 4.74
N LEU A 188 12.38 -16.79 3.60
CA LEU A 188 10.98 -16.40 3.49
C LEU A 188 10.09 -17.30 4.37
N ASP A 189 10.33 -18.61 4.34
CA ASP A 189 9.58 -19.62 5.10
C ASP A 189 9.74 -19.50 6.63
N ASP A 190 10.71 -18.74 7.12
CA ASP A 190 10.88 -18.45 8.54
C ASP A 190 9.92 -17.36 9.04
N ILE A 191 9.18 -16.71 8.13
CA ILE A 191 8.30 -15.60 8.45
C ILE A 191 6.85 -16.06 8.48
N HIS A 192 6.18 -15.87 9.61
CA HIS A 192 4.80 -16.30 9.79
C HIS A 192 3.75 -15.29 9.28
N HIS A 193 4.08 -14.00 9.23
CA HIS A 193 3.19 -12.96 8.76
C HIS A 193 3.95 -11.92 7.94
N TYR A 194 3.31 -11.50 6.85
CA TYR A 194 3.78 -10.43 5.99
C TYR A 194 2.75 -9.31 5.97
N GLU A 195 3.22 -8.08 6.07
CA GLU A 195 2.43 -6.88 5.87
C GLU A 195 3.05 -6.09 4.71
N ILE A 196 2.35 -6.05 3.60
CA ILE A 196 2.76 -5.30 2.42
C ILE A 196 1.70 -4.24 2.17
N ASN A 197 2.11 -2.97 2.15
CA ASN A 197 1.17 -1.86 1.97
C ASN A 197 0.32 -2.02 0.71
N GLU A 198 -0.99 -2.06 0.89
CA GLU A 198 -1.98 -2.26 -0.17
C GLU A 198 -2.34 -0.94 -0.88
N ALA A 199 -1.34 -0.14 -1.31
CA ALA A 199 -1.61 1.09 -2.06
C ALA A 199 -2.46 0.82 -3.31
N PHE A 200 -2.19 -0.31 -3.97
CA PHE A 200 -2.96 -0.90 -5.07
C PHE A 200 -2.86 -2.42 -4.94
N ALA A 201 -3.89 -3.15 -5.31
CA ALA A 201 -3.91 -4.61 -5.20
C ALA A 201 -2.73 -5.28 -5.97
N SER A 202 -2.26 -4.67 -7.05
CA SER A 202 -1.11 -5.16 -7.82
C SER A 202 0.19 -5.20 -7.03
N VAL A 203 0.37 -4.34 -6.02
CA VAL A 203 1.64 -4.25 -5.26
C VAL A 203 1.90 -5.51 -4.42
N PRO A 204 1.03 -5.88 -3.46
CA PRO A 204 1.25 -7.11 -2.69
C PRO A 204 1.17 -8.37 -3.54
N MET A 205 0.33 -8.39 -4.60
CA MET A 205 0.24 -9.54 -5.50
C MET A 205 1.50 -9.74 -6.33
N ALA A 206 2.12 -8.66 -6.84
CA ALA A 206 3.40 -8.74 -7.53
C ALA A 206 4.51 -9.20 -6.58
N TRP A 207 4.55 -8.65 -5.36
CA TRP A 207 5.48 -9.05 -4.31
C TRP A 207 5.35 -10.55 -3.98
N GLN A 208 4.11 -11.03 -3.77
CA GLN A 208 3.83 -12.44 -3.48
C GLN A 208 4.29 -13.35 -4.63
N LYS A 209 3.93 -12.98 -5.87
CA LYS A 209 4.28 -13.75 -7.07
C LYS A 209 5.78 -13.82 -7.30
N GLU A 210 6.49 -12.69 -7.17
CA GLU A 210 7.93 -12.61 -7.38
C GLU A 210 8.72 -13.41 -6.35
N LEU A 211 8.36 -13.28 -5.08
CA LEU A 211 9.04 -13.97 -3.99
C LEU A 211 8.53 -15.40 -3.74
N LYS A 212 7.45 -15.81 -4.42
CA LYS A 212 6.78 -17.09 -4.21
C LYS A 212 6.36 -17.29 -2.75
N ALA A 213 5.84 -16.20 -2.15
CA ALA A 213 5.31 -16.22 -0.80
C ALA A 213 3.90 -16.82 -0.78
N ASP A 214 3.57 -17.58 0.29
CA ASP A 214 2.24 -18.17 0.48
C ASP A 214 1.21 -17.15 1.01
#